data_d425f040fa1864d9d75ed6af4bca68ee
#
_entry.id   d425f040fa1864d9d75ed6af4bca68ee
#
_cell.length_a   1.000
_cell.length_b   1.000
_cell.length_c   1.000
_cell.angle_alpha   90.00
_cell.angle_beta   90.00
_cell.angle_gamma   90.00
#
_symmetry.space_group_name_H-M   'P 1'
#
loop_
_entity.id
_entity.type
_entity.pdbx_description
1 polymer ?
#
loop_
_entity_poly.entity_id
_entity_poly.type
_entity_poly.pdbx_seq_one_letter_code
_entity_poly.pdbx_strand_id
1 'polypeptide(L)'
;HPPYGAEIVGSKLFGRGSIDDKGPVVASLFALKAIRDLGIPLDRRVRLLFGLNEETNDRDVLYYREHGGELPVLGFTPDGEYPLINGEKGILNEWYGISLRQDGKLQIKSVRGGVAGNVVPAHAGAKLTGPACISLPEAEGITVTRTEDGWKVEAEGVSAHGSHPEQGKNAIGLLMLYLNRLPLTGSTQRVVSFLAEKYGLDTYGARLWGKR
;
A
#
# COMPACT_ATOMS: atom_id res chain seq x y z
N HIS A 1 9.78 -16.87 0.56
CA HIS A 1 11.13 -16.50 0.10
C HIS A 1 11.53 -15.17 0.73
N PRO A 2 12.75 -15.03 1.26
CA PRO A 2 13.25 -13.77 1.80
C PRO A 2 13.27 -12.68 0.69
N PRO A 3 12.80 -11.44 0.98
CA PRO A 3 12.66 -10.41 -0.05
C PRO A 3 14.00 -9.97 -0.67
N TYR A 4 15.09 -10.13 0.04
CA TYR A 4 16.44 -9.74 -0.43
C TYR A 4 17.35 -10.94 -0.67
N GLY A 5 16.81 -12.14 -0.75
CA GLY A 5 17.57 -13.37 -0.92
C GLY A 5 17.99 -13.66 -2.37
N ALA A 6 17.29 -13.08 -3.34
CA ALA A 6 17.50 -13.37 -4.77
C ALA A 6 17.53 -14.89 -5.07
N GLU A 7 16.60 -15.63 -4.49
CA GLU A 7 16.56 -17.08 -4.55
C GLU A 7 16.04 -17.56 -5.90
N ILE A 8 16.75 -18.49 -6.52
CA ILE A 8 16.33 -19.12 -7.78
C ILE A 8 15.76 -20.51 -7.48
N VAL A 9 14.49 -20.72 -7.84
CA VAL A 9 13.80 -22.00 -7.68
C VAL A 9 13.22 -22.41 -9.04
N GLY A 10 13.79 -23.45 -9.63
CA GLY A 10 13.47 -23.83 -10.99
C GLY A 10 13.81 -22.71 -11.99
N SER A 11 12.83 -22.23 -12.71
CA SER A 11 12.97 -21.09 -13.66
C SER A 11 12.54 -19.73 -13.08
N LYS A 12 12.27 -19.64 -11.78
CA LYS A 12 11.77 -18.43 -11.14
C LYS A 12 12.80 -17.80 -10.23
N LEU A 13 12.98 -16.50 -10.31
CA LEU A 13 13.78 -15.68 -9.41
C LEU A 13 12.85 -14.96 -8.41
N PHE A 14 13.06 -15.24 -7.13
CA PHE A 14 12.31 -14.61 -6.03
C PHE A 14 13.16 -13.53 -5.37
N GLY A 15 12.61 -12.32 -5.28
CA GLY A 15 13.27 -11.19 -4.61
C GLY A 15 12.54 -9.89 -4.81
N ARG A 16 12.76 -8.92 -3.92
CA ARG A 16 12.20 -7.58 -4.05
C ARG A 16 12.70 -6.94 -5.36
N GLY A 17 11.76 -6.45 -6.18
CA GLY A 17 12.04 -5.80 -7.46
C GLY A 17 12.41 -6.77 -8.59
N SER A 18 12.23 -8.09 -8.45
CA SER A 18 12.55 -9.03 -9.53
C SER A 18 11.63 -8.89 -10.74
N ILE A 19 10.37 -8.54 -10.53
CA ILE A 19 9.40 -8.23 -11.58
C ILE A 19 9.29 -6.71 -11.73
N ASP A 20 8.99 -6.02 -10.67
CA ASP A 20 8.73 -4.60 -10.56
C ASP A 20 9.94 -3.93 -9.87
N ASP A 21 10.89 -3.29 -10.64
CA ASP A 21 10.93 -3.39 -12.12
C ASP A 21 12.34 -3.75 -12.66
N LYS A 22 13.20 -4.43 -11.86
CA LYS A 22 14.54 -4.82 -12.32
C LYS A 22 14.54 -5.74 -13.56
N GLY A 23 13.47 -6.50 -13.76
CA GLY A 23 13.29 -7.31 -14.97
C GLY A 23 13.30 -6.43 -16.23
N PRO A 24 12.37 -5.47 -16.37
CA PRO A 24 12.35 -4.50 -17.46
C PRO A 24 13.63 -3.67 -17.61
N VAL A 25 14.25 -3.24 -16.49
CA VAL A 25 15.53 -2.52 -16.49
C VAL A 25 16.62 -3.34 -17.18
N VAL A 26 16.80 -4.60 -16.77
CA VAL A 26 17.82 -5.49 -17.35
C VAL A 26 17.49 -5.82 -18.79
N ALA A 27 16.22 -6.09 -19.12
CA ALA A 27 15.80 -6.36 -20.49
C ALA A 27 16.12 -5.19 -21.43
N SER A 28 15.85 -3.96 -21.02
CA SER A 28 16.15 -2.76 -21.79
C SER A 28 17.65 -2.55 -22.02
N LEU A 29 18.46 -2.80 -20.97
CA LEU A 29 19.92 -2.74 -21.08
C LEU A 29 20.46 -3.76 -22.06
N PHE A 30 19.98 -5.01 -22.01
CA PHE A 30 20.42 -6.08 -22.92
C PHE A 30 19.91 -5.86 -24.36
N ALA A 31 18.73 -5.25 -24.54
CA ALA A 31 18.26 -4.86 -25.86
C ALA A 31 19.22 -3.85 -26.54
N LEU A 32 19.62 -2.80 -25.80
CA LEU A 32 20.62 -1.85 -26.32
C LEU A 32 21.99 -2.50 -26.54
N LYS A 33 22.40 -3.39 -25.65
CA LYS A 33 23.64 -4.15 -25.83
C LYS A 33 23.59 -4.99 -27.13
N ALA A 34 22.49 -5.68 -27.40
CA ALA A 34 22.31 -6.48 -28.60
C ALA A 34 22.39 -5.63 -29.88
N ILE A 35 21.74 -4.45 -29.90
CA ILE A 35 21.82 -3.51 -31.02
C ILE A 35 23.28 -3.09 -31.28
N ARG A 36 24.01 -2.75 -30.23
CA ARG A 36 25.44 -2.37 -30.32
C ARG A 36 26.31 -3.52 -30.82
N ASP A 37 26.15 -4.71 -30.22
CA ASP A 37 27.00 -5.86 -30.54
C ASP A 37 26.77 -6.41 -31.98
N LEU A 38 25.55 -6.20 -32.51
CA LEU A 38 25.21 -6.52 -33.89
C LEU A 38 25.60 -5.41 -34.88
N GLY A 39 26.11 -4.28 -34.40
CA GLY A 39 26.50 -3.15 -35.25
C GLY A 39 25.32 -2.50 -36.00
N ILE A 40 24.11 -2.60 -35.44
CA ILE A 40 22.92 -1.99 -36.06
C ILE A 40 23.04 -0.46 -36.03
N PRO A 41 23.06 0.22 -37.18
CA PRO A 41 23.15 1.67 -37.19
C PRO A 41 21.90 2.31 -36.61
N LEU A 42 22.09 3.31 -35.74
CA LEU A 42 21.02 4.12 -35.19
C LEU A 42 21.08 5.52 -35.81
N ASP A 43 19.94 6.02 -36.26
CA ASP A 43 19.79 7.40 -36.75
C ASP A 43 19.53 8.41 -35.62
N ARG A 44 19.33 7.90 -34.39
CA ARG A 44 19.03 8.69 -33.20
C ARG A 44 19.79 8.17 -32.00
N ARG A 45 20.08 9.06 -31.06
CA ARG A 45 20.61 8.67 -29.76
C ARG A 45 19.52 8.01 -28.93
N VAL A 46 19.83 6.85 -28.36
CA VAL A 46 19.00 6.16 -27.37
C VAL A 46 19.58 6.37 -25.99
N ARG A 47 18.75 6.72 -25.04
CA ARG A 47 19.12 6.90 -23.64
C ARG A 47 18.22 6.04 -22.75
N LEU A 48 18.80 5.32 -21.81
CA LEU A 48 18.10 4.72 -20.68
C LEU A 48 18.15 5.69 -19.50
N LEU A 49 17.00 5.96 -18.92
CA LEU A 49 16.88 6.70 -17.67
C LEU A 49 16.42 5.71 -16.60
N PHE A 50 17.17 5.63 -15.51
CA PHE A 50 16.83 4.79 -14.37
C PHE A 50 16.29 5.70 -13.28
N GLY A 51 14.98 5.62 -13.04
CA GLY A 51 14.31 6.31 -11.94
C GLY A 51 14.61 5.62 -10.61
N LEU A 52 14.58 6.38 -9.54
CA LEU A 52 14.81 5.90 -8.16
C LEU A 52 13.63 6.19 -7.25
N ASN A 53 12.57 6.81 -7.75
CA ASN A 53 11.51 7.37 -6.92
C ASN A 53 10.10 7.21 -7.54
N GLU A 54 9.90 6.23 -8.42
CA GLU A 54 8.62 5.97 -9.10
C GLU A 54 7.50 5.74 -8.08
N GLU A 55 7.72 4.89 -7.08
CA GLU A 55 6.75 4.53 -6.04
C GLU A 55 6.33 5.68 -5.10
N THR A 56 7.00 6.84 -5.19
CA THR A 56 6.84 7.92 -4.22
C THR A 56 6.85 9.34 -4.83
N ASN A 57 6.24 9.56 -5.99
CA ASN A 57 5.99 10.86 -6.64
C ASN A 57 7.00 11.31 -7.72
N ASP A 58 7.82 10.47 -8.31
CA ASP A 58 8.70 10.77 -9.47
C ASP A 58 9.55 12.06 -9.33
N ARG A 59 9.99 12.37 -8.11
CA ARG A 59 10.77 13.58 -7.84
C ARG A 59 12.10 13.62 -8.58
N ASP A 60 12.68 12.49 -8.86
CA ASP A 60 13.91 12.33 -9.62
C ASP A 60 13.72 12.70 -11.10
N VAL A 61 12.60 12.32 -11.71
CA VAL A 61 12.26 12.74 -13.07
C VAL A 61 12.00 14.25 -13.14
N LEU A 62 11.30 14.80 -12.14
CA LEU A 62 11.11 16.25 -12.02
C LEU A 62 12.45 16.97 -11.84
N TYR A 63 13.32 16.48 -10.95
CA TYR A 63 14.65 17.01 -10.73
C TYR A 63 15.48 17.00 -12.02
N TYR A 64 15.50 15.87 -12.75
CA TYR A 64 16.19 15.74 -14.02
C TYR A 64 15.75 16.84 -15.01
N ARG A 65 14.44 17.04 -15.14
CA ARG A 65 13.88 18.08 -16.02
C ARG A 65 14.26 19.50 -15.59
N GLU A 66 14.15 19.79 -14.29
CA GLU A 66 14.40 21.13 -13.75
C GLU A 66 15.88 21.53 -13.77
N HIS A 67 16.78 20.53 -13.75
CA HIS A 67 18.24 20.76 -13.77
C HIS A 67 18.85 20.58 -15.18
N GLY A 68 18.07 20.78 -16.21
CA GLY A 68 18.55 20.81 -17.60
C GLY A 68 18.79 19.44 -18.22
N GLY A 69 18.16 18.40 -17.69
CA GLY A 69 18.15 17.10 -18.33
C GLY A 69 17.50 17.17 -19.71
N GLU A 70 18.14 16.55 -20.71
CA GLU A 70 17.65 16.55 -22.07
C GLU A 70 16.36 15.77 -22.19
N LEU A 71 15.30 16.42 -22.65
CA LEU A 71 14.00 15.79 -22.85
C LEU A 71 13.99 14.91 -24.10
N PRO A 72 13.38 13.74 -24.07
CA PRO A 72 13.26 12.87 -25.22
C PRO A 72 12.25 13.43 -26.23
N VAL A 73 12.51 13.18 -27.53
CA VAL A 73 11.50 13.42 -28.59
C VAL A 73 10.45 12.32 -28.57
N LEU A 74 10.88 11.09 -28.27
CA LEU A 74 10.04 9.91 -28.08
C LEU A 74 10.58 9.10 -26.92
N GLY A 75 9.72 8.44 -26.19
CA GLY A 75 10.08 7.57 -25.10
C GLY A 75 8.98 6.58 -24.78
N PHE A 76 9.33 5.52 -24.09
CA PHE A 76 8.40 4.59 -23.48
C PHE A 76 8.99 4.08 -22.17
N THR A 77 8.14 3.70 -21.26
CA THR A 77 8.53 2.93 -20.07
C THR A 77 8.15 1.47 -20.26
N PRO A 78 9.06 0.54 -20.04
CA PRO A 78 8.76 -0.88 -20.12
C PRO A 78 8.19 -1.45 -18.82
N ASP A 79 7.94 -0.60 -17.84
CA ASP A 79 7.34 -0.94 -16.57
C ASP A 79 5.82 -1.05 -16.72
N GLY A 80 5.31 -2.28 -16.68
CA GLY A 80 3.88 -2.55 -16.81
C GLY A 80 3.54 -3.83 -17.55
N GLU A 81 2.26 -4.02 -17.83
CA GLU A 81 1.75 -5.18 -18.56
C GLU A 81 1.83 -4.98 -20.08
N TYR A 82 2.38 -5.99 -20.75
CA TYR A 82 2.52 -5.98 -22.22
C TYR A 82 1.25 -6.49 -22.91
N PRO A 83 0.99 -6.08 -24.17
CA PRO A 83 1.90 -5.32 -25.05
C PRO A 83 1.82 -3.81 -24.91
N LEU A 84 0.75 -3.27 -24.38
CA LEU A 84 0.50 -1.82 -24.30
C LEU A 84 -0.50 -1.51 -23.20
N ILE A 85 -0.17 -0.55 -22.34
CA ILE A 85 -1.11 0.07 -21.41
C ILE A 85 -1.71 1.30 -22.10
N ASN A 86 -3.02 1.32 -22.25
CA ASN A 86 -3.77 2.39 -22.89
C ASN A 86 -4.61 3.22 -21.90
N GLY A 87 -4.49 2.95 -20.62
CA GLY A 87 -5.20 3.67 -19.56
C GLY A 87 -4.73 3.27 -18.19
N GLU A 88 -4.75 4.19 -17.27
CA GLU A 88 -4.32 4.00 -15.88
C GLU A 88 -5.38 4.49 -14.91
N LYS A 89 -5.36 3.96 -13.70
CA LYS A 89 -6.21 4.42 -12.60
C LYS A 89 -5.66 5.73 -12.05
N GLY A 90 -6.53 6.70 -11.81
CA GLY A 90 -6.16 7.92 -11.09
C GLY A 90 -5.81 7.61 -9.64
N ILE A 91 -4.84 8.33 -9.08
CA ILE A 91 -4.41 8.21 -7.70
C ILE A 91 -4.84 9.47 -6.95
N LEU A 92 -5.59 9.30 -5.86
CA LEU A 92 -5.94 10.38 -4.93
C LEU A 92 -5.50 9.99 -3.53
N ASN A 93 -4.56 10.73 -2.97
CA ASN A 93 -4.12 10.58 -1.60
C ASN A 93 -4.61 11.78 -0.79
N GLU A 94 -5.41 11.53 0.23
CA GLU A 94 -5.95 12.57 1.10
C GLU A 94 -5.64 12.29 2.58
N TRP A 95 -5.39 13.35 3.32
CA TRP A 95 -5.12 13.29 4.75
C TRP A 95 -6.19 14.02 5.51
N TYR A 96 -6.81 13.32 6.44
CA TYR A 96 -7.82 13.89 7.31
C TYR A 96 -7.37 13.91 8.76
N GLY A 97 -7.54 15.02 9.43
CA GLY A 97 -7.26 15.17 10.85
C GLY A 97 -8.51 15.66 11.59
N ILE A 98 -8.83 15.03 12.72
CA ILE A 98 -9.93 15.42 13.57
C ILE A 98 -9.55 15.25 15.03
N SER A 99 -9.94 16.22 15.86
CA SER A 99 -9.82 16.12 17.31
C SER A 99 -10.96 15.27 17.89
N LEU A 100 -10.61 14.24 18.64
CA LEU A 100 -11.57 13.32 19.25
C LEU A 100 -11.70 13.56 20.75
N ARG A 101 -12.92 13.44 21.28
CA ARG A 101 -13.20 13.37 22.72
C ARG A 101 -13.58 11.95 23.10
N GLN A 102 -13.07 11.49 24.22
CA GLN A 102 -13.32 10.17 24.78
C GLN A 102 -13.77 10.33 26.23
N ASP A 103 -15.07 10.12 26.47
CA ASP A 103 -15.69 10.35 27.77
C ASP A 103 -15.98 8.98 28.45
N GLY A 104 -15.77 7.86 27.74
CA GLY A 104 -16.09 6.51 28.19
C GLY A 104 -15.01 5.89 29.06
N LYS A 105 -15.41 4.80 29.74
CA LYS A 105 -14.48 3.99 30.53
C LYS A 105 -13.46 3.27 29.68
N LEU A 106 -13.83 2.81 28.48
CA LEU A 106 -12.92 2.24 27.48
C LEU A 106 -12.48 3.34 26.51
N GLN A 107 -11.18 3.49 26.33
CA GLN A 107 -10.61 4.54 25.50
C GLN A 107 -9.55 3.94 24.55
N ILE A 108 -9.48 4.51 23.34
CA ILE A 108 -8.42 4.22 22.37
C ILE A 108 -7.25 5.16 22.64
N LYS A 109 -6.09 4.62 22.96
CA LYS A 109 -4.84 5.39 23.11
C LYS A 109 -4.12 5.62 21.80
N SER A 110 -4.13 4.62 20.93
CA SER A 110 -3.56 4.75 19.59
C SER A 110 -4.15 3.72 18.65
N VAL A 111 -4.17 4.06 17.37
CA VAL A 111 -4.41 3.13 16.26
C VAL A 111 -3.30 3.32 15.25
N ARG A 112 -2.75 2.23 14.72
CA ARG A 112 -1.73 2.24 13.68
C ARG A 112 -1.98 1.11 12.71
N GLY A 113 -1.69 1.33 11.43
CA GLY A 113 -1.79 0.31 10.38
C GLY A 113 -1.34 0.87 9.04
N GLY A 114 -0.98 -0.04 8.14
CA GLY A 114 -0.47 0.29 6.83
C GLY A 114 1.02 0.67 6.84
N VAL A 115 1.66 0.45 5.70
CA VAL A 115 3.10 0.74 5.47
C VAL A 115 3.30 1.69 4.30
N ALA A 116 2.41 1.67 3.30
CA ALA A 116 2.45 2.51 2.12
C ALA A 116 1.04 2.78 1.59
N GLY A 117 0.85 3.89 0.89
CA GLY A 117 -0.47 4.30 0.38
C GLY A 117 -0.99 3.42 -0.77
N ASN A 118 -0.09 2.75 -1.49
CA ASN A 118 -0.40 1.85 -2.61
C ASN A 118 -0.49 0.37 -2.21
N VAL A 119 -0.52 0.04 -0.91
CA VAL A 119 -0.55 -1.34 -0.41
C VAL A 119 -1.74 -1.55 0.52
N VAL A 120 -2.52 -2.62 0.29
CA VAL A 120 -3.56 -3.07 1.23
C VAL A 120 -2.89 -3.51 2.54
N PRO A 121 -3.25 -2.91 3.70
CA PRO A 121 -2.60 -3.21 4.96
C PRO A 121 -2.81 -4.67 5.41
N ALA A 122 -1.71 -5.41 5.62
CA ALA A 122 -1.74 -6.75 6.20
C ALA A 122 -1.84 -6.73 7.73
N HIS A 123 -1.39 -5.66 8.37
CA HIS A 123 -1.38 -5.55 9.83
C HIS A 123 -1.92 -4.20 10.28
N ALA A 124 -2.71 -4.23 11.34
CA ALA A 124 -3.16 -3.04 12.06
C ALA A 124 -3.27 -3.33 13.56
N GLY A 125 -3.09 -2.31 14.38
CA GLY A 125 -3.19 -2.48 15.82
C GLY A 125 -3.73 -1.27 16.54
N ALA A 126 -4.38 -1.50 17.68
CA ALA A 126 -4.84 -0.50 18.61
C ALA A 126 -4.34 -0.77 20.01
N LYS A 127 -4.06 0.30 20.76
CA LYS A 127 -3.88 0.24 22.21
C LYS A 127 -5.13 0.81 22.88
N LEU A 128 -5.71 0.04 23.77
CA LEU A 128 -6.90 0.44 24.52
C LEU A 128 -6.55 0.53 26.01
N THR A 129 -7.25 1.43 26.73
CA THR A 129 -7.18 1.52 28.18
C THR A 129 -8.59 1.52 28.74
N GLY A 130 -8.74 0.95 29.93
CA GLY A 130 -10.03 0.88 30.62
C GLY A 130 -9.97 0.00 31.86
N PRO A 131 -11.05 -0.02 32.68
CA PRO A 131 -11.10 -0.82 33.89
C PRO A 131 -11.01 -2.31 33.61
N ALA A 132 -10.39 -3.04 34.54
CA ALA A 132 -10.13 -4.46 34.40
C ALA A 132 -11.38 -5.36 34.20
N CYS A 133 -12.55 -4.84 34.63
CA CYS A 133 -13.82 -5.56 34.49
C CYS A 133 -14.39 -5.59 33.08
N ILE A 134 -13.82 -4.82 32.11
CA ILE A 134 -14.25 -4.88 30.72
C ILE A 134 -13.63 -6.14 30.09
N SER A 135 -14.49 -6.98 29.51
CA SER A 135 -14.07 -8.11 28.66
C SER A 135 -14.20 -7.70 27.19
N LEU A 136 -13.18 -7.96 26.42
CA LEU A 136 -13.20 -7.73 24.98
C LEU A 136 -13.61 -9.02 24.26
N PRO A 137 -14.53 -8.97 23.28
CA PRO A 137 -15.00 -10.16 22.58
C PRO A 137 -13.90 -10.74 21.69
N GLU A 138 -13.95 -12.05 21.47
CA GLU A 138 -13.15 -12.70 20.43
C GLU A 138 -13.72 -12.38 19.04
N ALA A 139 -12.83 -12.34 18.05
CA ALA A 139 -13.20 -12.19 16.65
C ALA A 139 -12.12 -12.80 15.73
N GLU A 140 -12.56 -13.32 14.60
CA GLU A 140 -11.67 -13.88 13.58
C GLU A 140 -10.70 -12.82 13.03
N GLY A 141 -9.42 -13.15 12.95
CA GLY A 141 -8.37 -12.25 12.47
C GLY A 141 -8.01 -11.14 13.46
N ILE A 142 -8.48 -11.23 14.71
CA ILE A 142 -8.17 -10.29 15.80
C ILE A 142 -7.51 -11.03 16.95
N THR A 143 -6.37 -10.54 17.38
CA THR A 143 -5.68 -10.98 18.57
C THR A 143 -5.78 -9.91 19.65
N VAL A 144 -6.26 -10.28 20.84
CA VAL A 144 -6.37 -9.39 21.99
C VAL A 144 -5.41 -9.85 23.08
N THR A 145 -4.47 -9.00 23.44
CA THR A 145 -3.51 -9.25 24.50
C THR A 145 -3.73 -8.29 25.66
N ARG A 146 -3.87 -8.80 26.87
CA ARG A 146 -3.95 -7.98 28.09
C ARG A 146 -2.59 -7.36 28.38
N THR A 147 -2.58 -6.06 28.73
CA THR A 147 -1.39 -5.33 29.17
C THR A 147 -1.63 -4.73 30.57
N GLU A 148 -0.62 -4.18 31.19
CA GLU A 148 -0.75 -3.53 32.50
C GLU A 148 -1.80 -2.41 32.50
N ASP A 149 -1.83 -1.59 31.45
CA ASP A 149 -2.70 -0.41 31.32
C ASP A 149 -3.99 -0.67 30.53
N GLY A 150 -4.22 -1.90 30.05
CA GLY A 150 -5.40 -2.17 29.21
C GLY A 150 -5.23 -3.33 28.25
N TRP A 151 -5.32 -3.09 26.95
CA TRP A 151 -5.23 -4.13 25.93
C TRP A 151 -4.45 -3.65 24.70
N LYS A 152 -3.73 -4.57 24.11
CA LYS A 152 -3.23 -4.50 22.73
C LYS A 152 -4.17 -5.33 21.86
N VAL A 153 -4.71 -4.72 20.82
CA VAL A 153 -5.56 -5.38 19.83
C VAL A 153 -4.83 -5.36 18.51
N GLU A 154 -4.66 -6.50 17.88
CA GLU A 154 -3.97 -6.66 16.60
C GLU A 154 -4.92 -7.32 15.59
N ALA A 155 -4.96 -6.77 14.39
CA ALA A 155 -5.72 -7.30 13.28
C ALA A 155 -4.77 -7.79 12.19
N GLU A 156 -5.03 -9.00 11.68
CA GLU A 156 -4.30 -9.60 10.58
C GLU A 156 -5.16 -9.70 9.34
N GLY A 157 -4.64 -9.15 8.27
CA GLY A 157 -5.23 -9.16 6.94
C GLY A 157 -4.32 -9.86 5.93
N VAL A 158 -4.45 -9.48 4.67
CA VAL A 158 -3.63 -9.98 3.56
C VAL A 158 -3.16 -8.80 2.74
N SER A 159 -1.86 -8.70 2.51
CA SER A 159 -1.29 -7.65 1.67
C SER A 159 -1.63 -7.88 0.20
N ALA A 160 -1.92 -6.80 -0.51
CA ALA A 160 -2.05 -6.78 -1.96
C ALA A 160 -1.66 -5.40 -2.49
N HIS A 161 -1.36 -5.30 -3.77
CA HIS A 161 -1.14 -4.01 -4.42
C HIS A 161 -2.46 -3.20 -4.46
N GLY A 162 -2.39 -1.90 -4.26
CA GLY A 162 -3.57 -1.03 -4.22
C GLY A 162 -4.38 -0.98 -5.52
N SER A 163 -3.78 -1.35 -6.66
CA SER A 163 -4.49 -1.50 -7.94
C SER A 163 -5.37 -2.76 -8.01
N HIS A 164 -5.05 -3.80 -7.21
CA HIS A 164 -5.78 -5.06 -7.10
C HIS A 164 -6.20 -5.36 -5.66
N PRO A 165 -6.97 -4.47 -5.02
CA PRO A 165 -7.29 -4.59 -3.60
C PRO A 165 -8.15 -5.82 -3.27
N GLU A 166 -8.81 -6.42 -4.26
CA GLU A 166 -9.59 -7.66 -4.13
C GLU A 166 -8.75 -8.88 -3.80
N GLN A 167 -7.45 -8.84 -4.07
CA GLN A 167 -6.50 -9.90 -3.72
C GLN A 167 -6.03 -9.81 -2.27
N GLY A 168 -6.39 -8.72 -1.57
CA GLY A 168 -6.01 -8.47 -0.20
C GLY A 168 -7.18 -8.51 0.78
N LYS A 169 -6.84 -8.39 2.08
CA LYS A 169 -7.81 -8.20 3.16
C LYS A 169 -7.31 -7.08 4.06
N ASN A 170 -8.00 -5.96 4.07
CA ASN A 170 -7.56 -4.76 4.79
C ASN A 170 -7.64 -4.93 6.31
N ALA A 171 -6.48 -5.02 6.97
CA ALA A 171 -6.39 -5.16 8.43
C ALA A 171 -6.93 -3.94 9.18
N ILE A 172 -6.81 -2.72 8.62
CA ILE A 172 -7.39 -1.51 9.25
C ILE A 172 -8.91 -1.62 9.24
N GLY A 173 -9.49 -2.07 8.13
CA GLY A 173 -10.93 -2.31 8.04
C GLY A 173 -11.43 -3.35 9.04
N LEU A 174 -10.70 -4.47 9.19
CA LEU A 174 -10.99 -5.48 10.22
C LEU A 174 -10.93 -4.89 11.63
N LEU A 175 -9.89 -4.12 11.90
CA LEU A 175 -9.73 -3.46 13.21
C LEU A 175 -10.89 -2.49 13.49
N MET A 176 -11.31 -1.67 12.52
CA MET A 176 -12.43 -0.75 12.70
C MET A 176 -13.76 -1.48 12.94
N LEU A 177 -14.01 -2.56 12.21
CA LEU A 177 -15.18 -3.42 12.45
C LEU A 177 -15.18 -4.03 13.87
N TYR A 178 -14.03 -4.44 14.35
CA TYR A 178 -13.88 -4.95 15.71
C TYR A 178 -14.09 -3.86 16.76
N LEU A 179 -13.41 -2.71 16.63
CA LEU A 179 -13.53 -1.59 17.56
C LEU A 179 -14.95 -1.05 17.63
N ASN A 180 -15.71 -1.11 16.56
CA ASN A 180 -17.12 -0.68 16.52
C ASN A 180 -18.05 -1.55 17.38
N ARG A 181 -17.63 -2.75 17.75
CA ARG A 181 -18.38 -3.64 18.66
C ARG A 181 -18.11 -3.35 20.14
N LEU A 182 -17.11 -2.50 20.42
CA LEU A 182 -16.70 -2.19 21.79
C LEU A 182 -17.51 -1.02 22.36
N PRO A 183 -17.66 -0.91 23.69
CA PRO A 183 -18.42 0.14 24.35
C PRO A 183 -17.64 1.48 24.36
N LEU A 184 -17.26 1.94 23.18
CA LEU A 184 -16.70 3.28 22.99
C LEU A 184 -17.80 4.34 23.10
N THR A 185 -17.42 5.58 23.35
CA THR A 185 -18.38 6.71 23.50
C THR A 185 -17.87 7.96 22.81
N GLY A 186 -18.74 8.97 22.74
CA GLY A 186 -18.40 10.30 22.27
C GLY A 186 -18.08 10.37 20.77
N SER A 187 -17.22 11.30 20.41
CA SER A 187 -16.81 11.47 18.99
C SER A 187 -15.96 10.32 18.47
N THR A 188 -15.22 9.64 19.37
CA THR A 188 -14.45 8.45 18.98
C THR A 188 -15.35 7.32 18.49
N GLN A 189 -16.46 7.04 19.19
CA GLN A 189 -17.43 6.05 18.71
C GLN A 189 -17.97 6.41 17.32
N ARG A 190 -18.34 7.68 17.11
CA ARG A 190 -18.87 8.12 15.80
C ARG A 190 -17.87 7.92 14.67
N VAL A 191 -16.59 8.25 14.90
CA VAL A 191 -15.55 8.06 13.88
C VAL A 191 -15.29 6.59 13.61
N VAL A 192 -15.19 5.77 14.66
CA VAL A 192 -15.02 4.32 14.50
C VAL A 192 -16.20 3.70 13.75
N SER A 193 -17.44 4.08 14.11
CA SER A 193 -18.64 3.62 13.40
C SER A 193 -18.62 4.03 11.93
N PHE A 194 -18.31 5.29 11.64
CA PHE A 194 -18.20 5.77 10.26
C PHE A 194 -17.17 4.97 9.46
N LEU A 195 -15.97 4.76 10.02
CA LEU A 195 -14.92 3.99 9.36
C LEU A 195 -15.30 2.52 9.17
N ALA A 196 -15.95 1.91 10.16
CA ALA A 196 -16.43 0.54 10.07
C ALA A 196 -17.54 0.36 9.02
N GLU A 197 -18.48 1.28 8.96
CA GLU A 197 -19.64 1.22 8.08
C GLU A 197 -19.31 1.59 6.63
N LYS A 198 -18.51 2.65 6.45
CA LYS A 198 -18.22 3.21 5.12
C LYS A 198 -17.02 2.60 4.44
N TYR A 199 -16.00 2.21 5.20
CA TYR A 199 -14.81 1.57 4.68
C TYR A 199 -14.80 0.08 5.02
N GLY A 200 -14.66 -0.31 6.29
CA GLY A 200 -14.67 -1.70 6.73
C GLY A 200 -13.84 -2.61 5.81
N LEU A 201 -14.49 -3.60 5.23
CA LEU A 201 -13.91 -4.48 4.19
C LEU A 201 -14.43 -4.16 2.78
N ASP A 202 -14.94 -2.95 2.56
CA ASP A 202 -15.36 -2.52 1.23
C ASP A 202 -14.13 -2.20 0.37
N THR A 203 -13.85 -3.09 -0.53
CA THR A 203 -12.64 -3.06 -1.39
C THR A 203 -12.62 -1.89 -2.36
N TYR A 204 -13.80 -1.48 -2.86
CA TYR A 204 -13.91 -0.49 -3.93
C TYR A 204 -14.60 0.82 -3.52
N GLY A 205 -14.84 1.00 -2.23
CA GLY A 205 -15.48 2.20 -1.71
C GLY A 205 -16.94 2.37 -2.10
N ALA A 206 -17.62 1.28 -2.48
CA ALA A 206 -19.02 1.32 -2.92
C ALA A 206 -19.98 1.83 -1.85
N ARG A 207 -19.66 1.64 -0.57
CA ARG A 207 -20.44 2.14 0.56
C ARG A 207 -20.31 3.65 0.77
N LEU A 208 -19.21 4.24 0.31
CA LEU A 208 -18.95 5.67 0.41
C LEU A 208 -19.36 6.42 -0.85
N TRP A 209 -19.00 5.89 -2.02
CA TRP A 209 -19.12 6.55 -3.32
C TRP A 209 -20.29 6.03 -4.17
N GLY A 210 -20.97 4.97 -3.72
CA GLY A 210 -21.99 4.28 -4.51
C GLY A 210 -21.40 3.21 -5.42
N LYS A 211 -22.30 2.39 -6.00
CA LYS A 211 -21.89 1.41 -7.00
C LYS A 211 -21.57 2.13 -8.31
N ARG A 212 -20.46 1.74 -8.91
CA ARG A 212 -20.13 2.11 -10.31
C ARG A 212 -20.97 1.34 -11.29
#